data_0feea637bea348c456ee3afe24feda37
#
_entry.id   0feea637bea348c456ee3afe24feda37
#
_cell.length_a   1.000
_cell.length_b   1.000
_cell.length_c   1.000
_cell.angle_alpha   90.00
_cell.angle_beta   90.00
_cell.angle_gamma   90.00
#
_symmetry.space_group_name_H-M   'P 1'
#
loop_
_entity.id
_entity.type
_entity.pdbx_description
1 polymer ?
#
loop_
_entity_poly.entity_id
_entity_poly.type
_entity_poly.pdbx_seq_one_letter_code
_entity_poly.pdbx_strand_id
1 'polypeptide(L)'
;MSDYATVNDINQLKRPLTFDEQNRAKRLIPIVCSLISYEAVKTGRNYDDMILKSELVPIVDILDGNGQETEYALSYIPQGMVAITVNGVYLADGYTISAKALTFDSAPTGEILVMYDYRALAEVVKGVVCDVVMRELNTPSNQLPATTYSESAGNVSQSYTLPNASGAIKVWKSDLKALGLLRQKIDTIDLMPTRKRGC
;
A
#
# COMPACT_ATOMS: atom_id res chain seq x y z
N MET A 1 -16.61 -0.47 2.80
CA MET A 1 -15.25 0.05 2.96
C MET A 1 -14.33 -1.13 2.79
N SER A 2 -13.48 -1.12 1.81
CA SER A 2 -12.60 -2.26 1.50
C SER A 2 -11.38 -2.23 2.42
N ASP A 3 -11.01 -3.38 2.97
CA ASP A 3 -9.71 -3.50 3.64
C ASP A 3 -8.63 -3.57 2.58
N TYR A 4 -7.73 -2.59 2.54
CA TYR A 4 -6.65 -2.51 1.54
C TYR A 4 -5.49 -3.47 1.83
N ALA A 5 -5.41 -4.04 3.03
CA ALA A 5 -4.40 -5.00 3.44
C ALA A 5 -4.97 -6.00 4.44
N THR A 6 -4.29 -7.13 4.58
CA THR A 6 -4.59 -8.19 5.55
C THR A 6 -3.41 -8.42 6.48
N VAL A 7 -3.63 -9.18 7.56
CA VAL A 7 -2.53 -9.62 8.46
C VAL A 7 -1.49 -10.44 7.69
N ASN A 8 -1.94 -11.23 6.71
CA ASN A 8 -1.03 -12.02 5.88
C ASN A 8 -0.13 -11.13 5.01
N ASP A 9 -0.65 -10.03 4.48
CA ASP A 9 0.17 -9.06 3.73
C ASP A 9 1.27 -8.46 4.63
N ILE A 10 0.97 -8.17 5.90
CA ILE A 10 1.99 -7.69 6.84
C ILE A 10 3.07 -8.76 7.06
N ASN A 11 2.68 -10.02 7.26
CA ASN A 11 3.61 -11.12 7.44
C ASN A 11 4.54 -11.31 6.23
N GLN A 12 4.01 -11.14 5.03
CA GLN A 12 4.77 -11.30 3.78
C GLN A 12 5.67 -10.09 3.47
N LEU A 13 5.14 -8.87 3.61
CA LEU A 13 5.83 -7.65 3.21
C LEU A 13 6.82 -7.13 4.25
N LYS A 14 6.64 -7.46 5.52
CA LYS A 14 7.44 -6.90 6.62
C LYS A 14 8.14 -8.00 7.43
N ARG A 15 7.42 -8.64 8.32
CA ARG A 15 7.90 -9.75 9.16
C ARG A 15 6.75 -10.57 9.70
N PRO A 16 7.00 -11.83 10.08
CA PRO A 16 6.01 -12.61 10.83
C PRO A 16 5.63 -11.89 12.14
N LEU A 17 4.34 -11.84 12.41
CA LEU A 17 3.76 -11.25 13.62
C LEU A 17 3.50 -12.34 14.66
N THR A 18 3.73 -12.02 15.93
CA THR A 18 3.30 -12.84 17.07
C THR A 18 1.77 -12.89 17.13
N PHE A 19 1.22 -13.83 17.88
CA PHE A 19 -0.24 -13.98 18.02
C PHE A 19 -0.91 -12.70 18.55
N ASP A 20 -0.30 -12.03 19.53
CA ASP A 20 -0.83 -10.79 20.10
C ASP A 20 -0.75 -9.63 19.10
N GLU A 21 0.35 -9.54 18.35
CA GLU A 21 0.51 -8.55 17.28
C GLU A 21 -0.52 -8.77 16.16
N GLN A 22 -0.80 -10.02 15.78
CA GLN A 22 -1.84 -10.34 14.78
C GLN A 22 -3.22 -9.88 15.25
N ASN A 23 -3.57 -10.09 16.52
CA ASN A 23 -4.82 -9.62 17.09
C ASN A 23 -4.92 -8.09 17.15
N ARG A 24 -3.79 -7.41 17.41
CA ARG A 24 -3.73 -5.93 17.32
C ARG A 24 -3.84 -5.46 15.88
N ALA A 25 -3.11 -6.08 14.94
CA ALA A 25 -3.14 -5.74 13.52
C ALA A 25 -4.55 -5.86 12.93
N LYS A 26 -5.31 -6.92 13.25
CA LYS A 26 -6.71 -7.09 12.82
C LYS A 26 -7.61 -5.91 13.21
N ARG A 27 -7.31 -5.24 14.31
CA ARG A 27 -8.06 -4.04 14.76
C ARG A 27 -7.52 -2.75 14.13
N LEU A 28 -6.22 -2.68 13.86
CA LEU A 28 -5.57 -1.49 13.32
C LEU A 28 -5.82 -1.30 11.82
N ILE A 29 -5.83 -2.39 11.04
CA ILE A 29 -6.02 -2.35 9.59
C ILE A 29 -7.29 -1.57 9.19
N PRO A 30 -8.50 -1.90 9.68
CA PRO A 30 -9.71 -1.16 9.31
C PRO A 30 -9.66 0.33 9.69
N ILE A 31 -9.01 0.65 10.82
CA ILE A 31 -8.86 2.04 11.27
C ILE A 31 -7.95 2.81 10.31
N VAL A 32 -6.81 2.23 9.93
CA VAL A 32 -5.88 2.86 8.98
C VAL A 32 -6.53 3.03 7.61
N CYS A 33 -7.24 2.02 7.11
CA CYS A 33 -8.00 2.11 5.86
C CYS A 33 -9.03 3.23 5.89
N SER A 34 -9.76 3.36 7.02
CA SER A 34 -10.72 4.44 7.24
C SER A 34 -10.07 5.83 7.25
N LEU A 35 -8.89 5.96 7.85
CA LEU A 35 -8.13 7.23 7.87
C LEU A 35 -7.66 7.62 6.46
N ILE A 36 -7.17 6.67 5.68
CA ILE A 36 -6.76 6.90 4.29
C ILE A 36 -7.97 7.36 3.45
N SER A 37 -9.11 6.66 3.56
CA SER A 37 -10.34 7.03 2.87
C SER A 37 -10.84 8.42 3.29
N TYR A 38 -10.76 8.76 4.57
CA TYR A 38 -11.12 10.08 5.08
C TYR A 38 -10.22 11.19 4.51
N GLU A 39 -8.91 10.97 4.48
CA GLU A 39 -7.98 11.94 3.87
C GLU A 39 -8.23 12.09 2.36
N ALA A 40 -8.60 11.03 1.66
CA ALA A 40 -8.98 11.10 0.25
C ALA A 40 -10.24 11.95 0.04
N VAL A 41 -11.27 11.75 0.86
CA VAL A 41 -12.51 12.55 0.80
C VAL A 41 -12.24 14.04 1.02
N LYS A 42 -11.33 14.42 1.91
CA LYS A 42 -10.90 15.82 2.09
C LYS A 42 -10.32 16.44 0.81
N THR A 43 -9.77 15.62 -0.06
CA THR A 43 -9.25 16.07 -1.38
C THR A 43 -10.30 16.03 -2.48
N GLY A 44 -11.54 15.64 -2.15
CA GLY A 44 -12.65 15.47 -3.10
C GLY A 44 -12.52 14.19 -3.94
N ARG A 45 -11.82 13.17 -3.43
CA ARG A 45 -11.54 11.91 -4.15
C ARG A 45 -12.18 10.72 -3.42
N ASN A 46 -12.62 9.73 -4.20
CA ASN A 46 -12.95 8.40 -3.69
C ASN A 46 -11.76 7.48 -3.97
N TYR A 47 -11.15 6.95 -2.92
CA TYR A 47 -9.92 6.19 -3.06
C TYR A 47 -10.16 4.79 -3.66
N ASP A 48 -11.28 4.16 -3.36
CA ASP A 48 -11.69 2.89 -3.98
C ASP A 48 -11.82 3.06 -5.50
N ASP A 49 -12.46 4.16 -5.94
CA ASP A 49 -12.56 4.49 -7.37
C ASP A 49 -11.21 4.79 -8.01
N MET A 50 -10.30 5.43 -7.28
CA MET A 50 -8.94 5.69 -7.78
C MET A 50 -8.18 4.39 -8.01
N ILE A 51 -8.27 3.43 -7.10
CA ILE A 51 -7.66 2.10 -7.25
C ILE A 51 -8.28 1.38 -8.45
N LEU A 52 -9.61 1.35 -8.56
CA LEU A 52 -10.32 0.68 -9.66
C LEU A 52 -10.01 1.28 -11.03
N LYS A 53 -9.73 2.59 -11.11
CA LYS A 53 -9.41 3.32 -12.34
C LYS A 53 -7.90 3.45 -12.57
N SER A 54 -7.06 2.94 -11.66
CA SER A 54 -5.62 3.02 -11.84
C SER A 54 -5.16 2.18 -13.03
N GLU A 55 -4.06 2.60 -13.62
CA GLU A 55 -3.43 1.91 -14.74
C GLU A 55 -3.07 0.46 -14.37
N LEU A 56 -3.29 -0.44 -15.31
CA LEU A 56 -2.86 -1.83 -15.24
C LEU A 56 -1.42 -1.91 -15.73
N VAL A 57 -0.58 -2.59 -14.98
CA VAL A 57 0.84 -2.79 -15.29
C VAL A 57 1.06 -4.26 -15.62
N PRO A 58 1.59 -4.59 -16.81
CA PRO A 58 1.89 -5.97 -17.18
C PRO A 58 3.08 -6.52 -16.39
N ILE A 59 2.99 -7.79 -16.01
CA ILE A 59 4.06 -8.53 -15.34
C ILE A 59 4.12 -9.96 -15.84
N VAL A 60 5.29 -10.57 -15.68
CA VAL A 60 5.52 -11.99 -15.92
C VAL A 60 6.12 -12.59 -14.66
N ASP A 61 5.43 -13.55 -14.06
CA ASP A 61 5.99 -14.41 -13.01
C ASP A 61 6.62 -15.64 -13.66
N ILE A 62 7.84 -15.97 -13.23
CA ILE A 62 8.56 -17.17 -13.65
C ILE A 62 8.61 -18.11 -12.46
N LEU A 63 7.99 -19.28 -12.60
CA LEU A 63 7.87 -20.29 -11.56
C LEU A 63 8.51 -21.59 -12.06
N ASP A 64 8.93 -22.43 -11.14
CA ASP A 64 9.55 -23.71 -11.45
C ASP A 64 8.64 -24.87 -11.00
N GLY A 65 8.14 -25.63 -11.95
CA GLY A 65 7.30 -26.79 -11.74
C GLY A 65 8.13 -28.04 -11.44
N ASN A 66 7.96 -28.59 -10.25
CA ASN A 66 8.72 -29.76 -9.78
C ASN A 66 7.99 -31.10 -10.00
N GLY A 67 6.79 -31.09 -10.59
CA GLY A 67 5.96 -32.28 -10.81
C GLY A 67 5.30 -32.85 -9.54
N GLN A 68 5.35 -32.14 -8.43
CA GLN A 68 4.76 -32.55 -7.15
C GLN A 68 3.79 -31.50 -6.60
N GLU A 69 4.15 -30.23 -6.72
CA GLU A 69 3.32 -29.12 -6.27
C GLU A 69 2.31 -28.71 -7.34
N THR A 70 1.09 -28.44 -6.90
CA THR A 70 0.02 -27.94 -7.76
C THR A 70 -0.33 -26.50 -7.47
N GLU A 71 0.13 -25.92 -6.33
CA GLU A 71 -0.20 -24.57 -5.90
C GLU A 71 1.05 -23.68 -5.91
N TYR A 72 0.94 -22.54 -6.57
CA TYR A 72 2.00 -21.55 -6.73
C TYR A 72 1.51 -20.16 -6.34
N ALA A 73 2.38 -19.39 -5.67
CA ALA A 73 2.08 -18.00 -5.29
C ALA A 73 2.50 -17.03 -6.40
N LEU A 74 1.57 -16.21 -6.86
CA LEU A 74 1.85 -15.10 -7.78
C LEU A 74 2.34 -13.87 -7.02
N SER A 75 3.16 -13.06 -7.67
CA SER A 75 3.69 -11.81 -7.10
C SER A 75 2.58 -10.82 -6.76
N TYR A 76 1.58 -10.70 -7.63
CA TYR A 76 0.44 -9.78 -7.47
C TYR A 76 -0.89 -10.46 -7.75
N ILE A 77 -1.99 -9.78 -7.37
CA ILE A 77 -3.34 -10.24 -7.71
C ILE A 77 -3.60 -9.93 -9.19
N PRO A 78 -3.80 -10.94 -10.03
CA PRO A 78 -4.09 -10.74 -11.45
C PRO A 78 -5.37 -9.92 -11.67
N GLN A 79 -5.31 -9.03 -12.66
CA GLN A 79 -6.43 -8.24 -13.14
C GLN A 79 -6.53 -8.44 -14.66
N GLY A 80 -7.71 -8.69 -15.15
CA GLY A 80 -7.91 -8.88 -16.60
C GLY A 80 -7.49 -10.26 -17.11
N MET A 81 -6.85 -10.27 -18.29
CA MET A 81 -6.44 -11.51 -18.96
C MET A 81 -5.19 -12.10 -18.32
N VAL A 82 -5.19 -13.41 -18.11
CA VAL A 82 -4.03 -14.18 -17.67
C VAL A 82 -3.66 -15.16 -18.76
N ALA A 83 -2.38 -15.20 -19.12
CA ALA A 83 -1.84 -16.19 -20.05
C ALA A 83 -0.77 -17.03 -19.33
N ILE A 84 -0.92 -18.35 -19.39
CA ILE A 84 0.01 -19.28 -18.74
C ILE A 84 0.64 -20.15 -19.80
N THR A 85 1.96 -20.33 -19.72
CA THR A 85 2.69 -21.33 -20.51
C THR A 85 3.48 -22.23 -19.59
N VAL A 86 3.55 -23.52 -19.93
CA VAL A 86 4.43 -24.52 -19.28
C VAL A 86 5.38 -25.05 -20.33
N ASN A 87 6.69 -24.89 -20.12
CA ASN A 87 7.73 -25.22 -21.11
C ASN A 87 7.47 -24.61 -22.48
N GLY A 88 6.97 -23.35 -22.51
CA GLY A 88 6.64 -22.64 -23.73
C GLY A 88 5.33 -23.06 -24.41
N VAL A 89 4.58 -24.02 -23.85
CA VAL A 89 3.28 -24.46 -24.36
C VAL A 89 2.18 -23.72 -23.62
N TYR A 90 1.32 -23.02 -24.37
CA TYR A 90 0.18 -22.29 -23.80
C TYR A 90 -0.87 -23.23 -23.23
N LEU A 91 -1.35 -22.93 -22.00
CA LEU A 91 -2.45 -23.62 -21.36
C LEU A 91 -3.73 -22.79 -21.46
N ALA A 92 -4.75 -23.37 -22.06
CA ALA A 92 -6.08 -22.76 -22.14
C ALA A 92 -6.94 -23.05 -20.90
N ASP A 93 -6.71 -24.19 -20.25
CA ASP A 93 -7.46 -24.72 -19.11
C ASP A 93 -6.54 -25.56 -18.20
N GLY A 94 -7.11 -26.24 -17.21
CA GLY A 94 -6.36 -27.10 -16.27
C GLY A 94 -5.74 -26.35 -15.11
N TYR A 95 -6.20 -25.10 -14.84
CA TYR A 95 -5.78 -24.32 -13.69
C TYR A 95 -6.89 -23.41 -13.17
N THR A 96 -6.76 -22.99 -11.92
CA THR A 96 -7.61 -21.97 -11.28
C THR A 96 -6.76 -20.90 -10.63
N ILE A 97 -7.28 -19.67 -10.60
CA ILE A 97 -6.62 -18.54 -9.93
C ILE A 97 -7.57 -17.98 -8.87
N SER A 98 -7.10 -17.91 -7.64
CA SER A 98 -7.82 -17.29 -6.53
C SER A 98 -6.88 -16.33 -5.78
N ALA A 99 -7.18 -15.02 -5.87
CA ALA A 99 -6.30 -13.97 -5.38
C ALA A 99 -4.87 -14.11 -5.95
N LYS A 100 -3.89 -14.45 -5.12
CA LYS A 100 -2.49 -14.70 -5.54
C LYS A 100 -2.14 -16.17 -5.70
N ALA A 101 -3.08 -17.08 -5.49
CA ALA A 101 -2.83 -18.49 -5.63
C ALA A 101 -3.20 -18.97 -7.04
N LEU A 102 -2.23 -19.56 -7.74
CA LEU A 102 -2.41 -20.30 -8.98
C LEU A 102 -2.38 -21.79 -8.65
N THR A 103 -3.48 -22.49 -8.92
CA THR A 103 -3.60 -23.92 -8.64
C THR A 103 -3.81 -24.67 -9.95
N PHE A 104 -2.95 -25.65 -10.24
CA PHE A 104 -3.08 -26.55 -11.39
C PHE A 104 -3.86 -27.81 -11.01
N ASP A 105 -4.61 -28.35 -11.95
CA ASP A 105 -5.32 -29.63 -11.79
C ASP A 105 -4.35 -30.80 -11.66
N SER A 106 -3.17 -30.71 -12.27
CA SER A 106 -2.07 -31.65 -12.16
C SER A 106 -0.74 -30.92 -12.01
N ALA A 107 0.18 -31.48 -11.20
CA ALA A 107 1.45 -30.85 -10.92
C ALA A 107 2.29 -30.66 -12.20
N PRO A 108 2.60 -29.42 -12.60
CA PRO A 108 3.40 -29.14 -13.78
C PRO A 108 4.88 -29.46 -13.55
N THR A 109 5.60 -29.76 -14.63
CA THR A 109 7.06 -29.93 -14.61
C THR A 109 7.72 -28.91 -15.53
N GLY A 110 8.83 -28.31 -15.07
CA GLY A 110 9.63 -27.34 -15.82
C GLY A 110 9.18 -25.90 -15.67
N GLU A 111 9.60 -25.04 -16.57
CA GLU A 111 9.35 -23.59 -16.49
C GLU A 111 7.87 -23.24 -16.71
N ILE A 112 7.32 -22.47 -15.79
CA ILE A 112 5.97 -21.93 -15.86
C ILE A 112 6.09 -20.41 -15.98
N LEU A 113 5.57 -19.84 -17.08
CA LEU A 113 5.46 -18.39 -17.24
C LEU A 113 4.00 -17.98 -17.10
N VAL A 114 3.75 -17.03 -16.19
CA VAL A 114 2.41 -16.48 -15.95
C VAL A 114 2.44 -15.00 -16.28
N MET A 115 1.79 -14.62 -17.37
CA MET A 115 1.68 -13.25 -17.85
C MET A 115 0.32 -12.70 -17.46
N TYR A 116 0.29 -11.57 -16.76
CA TYR A 116 -0.94 -10.91 -16.32
C TYR A 116 -0.71 -9.43 -16.02
N ASP A 117 -1.80 -8.69 -15.88
CA ASP A 117 -1.76 -7.31 -15.43
C ASP A 117 -2.10 -7.20 -13.95
N TYR A 118 -1.58 -6.21 -13.26
CA TYR A 118 -1.94 -5.89 -11.88
C TYR A 118 -2.14 -4.39 -11.66
N ARG A 119 -2.82 -4.01 -10.58
CA ARG A 119 -3.03 -2.60 -10.22
C ARG A 119 -1.94 -2.12 -9.28
N ALA A 120 -0.99 -1.35 -9.82
CA ALA A 120 0.14 -0.84 -9.04
C ALA A 120 -0.30 0.03 -7.85
N LEU A 121 -1.34 0.86 -8.01
CA LEU A 121 -1.85 1.70 -6.92
C LEU A 121 -2.39 0.86 -5.76
N ALA A 122 -3.05 -0.27 -6.02
CA ALA A 122 -3.52 -1.18 -4.97
C ALA A 122 -2.37 -1.72 -4.12
N GLU A 123 -1.25 -2.08 -4.75
CA GLU A 123 -0.05 -2.57 -4.03
C GLU A 123 0.64 -1.44 -3.23
N VAL A 124 0.68 -0.22 -3.76
CA VAL A 124 1.20 0.95 -3.01
C VAL A 124 0.35 1.20 -1.75
N VAL A 125 -0.98 1.17 -1.88
CA VAL A 125 -1.89 1.33 -0.72
C VAL A 125 -1.66 0.24 0.31
N LYS A 126 -1.57 -1.00 -0.12
CA LYS A 126 -1.29 -2.14 0.74
C LYS A 126 0.01 -1.93 1.51
N GLY A 127 1.09 -1.55 0.82
CA GLY A 127 2.38 -1.24 1.42
C GLY A 127 2.28 -0.15 2.48
N VAL A 128 1.60 0.95 2.18
CA VAL A 128 1.40 2.07 3.13
C VAL A 128 0.59 1.63 4.35
N VAL A 129 -0.51 0.88 4.17
CA VAL A 129 -1.29 0.35 5.30
C VAL A 129 -0.41 -0.53 6.19
N CYS A 130 0.37 -1.44 5.60
CA CYS A 130 1.29 -2.30 6.34
C CYS A 130 2.34 -1.48 7.12
N ASP A 131 2.89 -0.41 6.53
CA ASP A 131 3.87 0.46 7.18
C ASP A 131 3.27 1.21 8.38
N VAL A 132 2.06 1.76 8.23
CA VAL A 132 1.36 2.45 9.31
C VAL A 132 1.04 1.49 10.44
N VAL A 133 0.51 0.31 10.14
CA VAL A 133 0.19 -0.72 11.15
C VAL A 133 1.44 -1.18 11.87
N MET A 134 2.55 -1.42 11.16
CA MET A 134 3.81 -1.82 11.77
C MET A 134 4.38 -0.75 12.71
N ARG A 135 4.29 0.53 12.35
CA ARG A 135 4.67 1.64 13.26
C ARG A 135 3.88 1.60 14.56
N GLU A 136 2.56 1.41 14.45
CA GLU A 136 1.67 1.34 15.62
C GLU A 136 1.93 0.09 16.48
N LEU A 137 2.25 -1.04 15.86
CA LEU A 137 2.63 -2.27 16.57
C LEU A 137 3.96 -2.11 17.32
N ASN A 138 4.93 -1.43 16.73
CA ASN A 138 6.24 -1.18 17.30
C ASN A 138 6.23 -0.07 18.38
N THR A 139 5.16 0.71 18.48
CA THR A 139 5.00 1.71 19.54
C THR A 139 4.63 0.98 20.84
N PRO A 140 5.44 1.07 21.90
CA PRO A 140 5.12 0.43 23.17
C PRO A 140 3.77 0.91 23.68
N SER A 141 2.92 -0.02 24.12
CA SER A 141 1.56 0.28 24.61
C SER A 141 1.55 1.22 25.83
N ASN A 142 2.69 1.39 26.49
CA ASN A 142 2.87 2.23 27.69
C ASN A 142 3.46 3.62 27.35
N GLN A 143 3.84 3.87 26.10
CA GLN A 143 4.31 5.19 25.68
C GLN A 143 3.20 5.86 24.89
N LEU A 144 2.52 6.81 25.54
CA LEU A 144 1.70 7.76 24.81
C LEU A 144 2.63 8.49 23.82
N PRO A 145 2.29 8.56 22.52
CA PRO A 145 3.12 9.29 21.57
C PRO A 145 3.27 10.73 22.06
N ALA A 146 4.51 11.08 22.37
CA ALA A 146 4.83 12.41 22.85
C ALA A 146 4.99 13.37 21.66
N THR A 147 4.32 14.51 21.71
CA THR A 147 4.55 15.58 20.75
C THR A 147 5.41 16.64 21.40
N THR A 148 6.61 16.84 20.87
CA THR A 148 7.53 17.89 21.35
C THR A 148 7.21 19.19 20.64
N TYR A 149 6.93 20.22 21.42
CA TYR A 149 6.80 21.60 20.96
C TYR A 149 8.03 22.38 21.39
N SER A 150 8.62 23.12 20.48
CA SER A 150 9.68 24.07 20.78
C SER A 150 9.22 25.47 20.40
N GLU A 151 9.26 26.36 21.37
CA GLU A 151 9.05 27.81 21.15
C GLU A 151 10.36 28.54 21.44
N SER A 152 10.76 29.42 20.54
CA SER A 152 11.89 30.30 20.74
C SER A 152 11.48 31.76 20.62
N ALA A 153 11.76 32.54 21.63
CA ALA A 153 11.57 33.97 21.62
C ALA A 153 12.90 34.65 22.02
N GLY A 154 13.61 35.17 21.03
CA GLY A 154 14.93 35.73 21.24
C GLY A 154 15.95 34.72 21.74
N ASN A 155 16.60 34.97 22.86
CA ASN A 155 17.62 34.08 23.44
C ASN A 155 17.06 32.98 24.36
N VAL A 156 15.73 32.88 24.48
CA VAL A 156 15.09 31.85 25.33
C VAL A 156 14.39 30.85 24.42
N SER A 157 14.81 29.61 24.50
CA SER A 157 14.10 28.48 23.87
C SER A 157 13.55 27.57 24.96
N GLN A 158 12.24 27.31 24.93
CA GLN A 158 11.60 26.32 25.76
C GLN A 158 11.13 25.17 24.88
N SER A 159 11.48 23.96 25.30
CA SER A 159 10.99 22.72 24.65
C SER A 159 10.18 21.95 25.70
N TYR A 160 8.93 21.67 25.39
CA TYR A 160 8.12 20.80 26.23
C TYR A 160 7.52 19.67 25.40
N THR A 161 7.53 18.51 26.01
CA THR A 161 6.96 17.30 25.43
C THR A 161 5.60 17.07 26.06
N LEU A 162 4.54 17.24 25.30
CA LEU A 162 3.19 16.88 25.74
C LEU A 162 2.91 15.44 25.35
N PRO A 163 2.47 14.59 26.29
CA PRO A 163 1.96 13.29 25.92
C PRO A 163 0.77 13.49 24.98
N ASN A 164 0.79 12.82 23.84
CA ASN A 164 -0.32 12.90 22.89
C ASN A 164 -1.51 12.18 23.50
N ALA A 165 -2.39 12.93 24.17
CA ALA A 165 -3.52 12.42 24.95
C ALA A 165 -4.53 11.62 24.13
N SER A 166 -4.41 11.62 22.81
CA SER A 166 -5.40 10.98 21.92
C SER A 166 -5.07 9.54 21.55
N GLY A 167 -3.82 9.06 21.74
CA GLY A 167 -3.44 7.73 21.20
C GLY A 167 -3.77 7.54 19.73
N ALA A 168 -3.95 8.64 18.99
CA ALA A 168 -4.50 8.63 17.64
C ALA A 168 -3.47 8.06 16.67
N ILE A 169 -3.85 7.05 15.95
CA ILE A 169 -3.10 6.51 14.83
C ILE A 169 -2.90 7.63 13.81
N LYS A 170 -1.65 7.84 13.38
CA LYS A 170 -1.31 8.90 12.44
C LYS A 170 -0.86 8.33 11.10
N VAL A 171 -1.55 8.74 10.05
CA VAL A 171 -1.05 8.66 8.67
C VAL A 171 -0.17 9.89 8.43
N TRP A 172 1.11 9.70 8.14
CA TRP A 172 2.05 10.80 8.00
C TRP A 172 1.95 11.47 6.63
N LYS A 173 2.50 12.68 6.51
CA LYS A 173 2.55 13.38 5.21
C LYS A 173 3.29 12.59 4.14
N SER A 174 4.33 11.82 4.50
CA SER A 174 5.04 10.92 3.60
C SER A 174 4.13 9.84 3.02
N ASP A 175 3.27 9.25 3.87
CA ASP A 175 2.32 8.22 3.47
C ASP A 175 1.28 8.80 2.51
N LEU A 176 0.73 9.97 2.85
CA LEU A 176 -0.23 10.69 1.99
C LEU A 176 0.40 11.10 0.66
N LYS A 177 1.71 11.43 0.65
CA LYS A 177 2.45 11.72 -0.59
C LYS A 177 2.56 10.47 -1.46
N ALA A 178 2.93 9.33 -0.88
CA ALA A 178 3.00 8.05 -1.59
C ALA A 178 1.65 7.65 -2.19
N LEU A 179 0.55 7.96 -1.49
CA LEU A 179 -0.83 7.72 -1.94
C LEU A 179 -1.35 8.76 -2.95
N GLY A 180 -0.55 9.78 -3.32
CA GLY A 180 -0.98 10.87 -4.19
C GLY A 180 -2.06 11.78 -3.58
N LEU A 181 -2.25 11.75 -2.26
CA LEU A 181 -3.30 12.50 -1.56
C LEU A 181 -2.86 13.88 -1.06
N LEU A 182 -1.57 14.22 -1.16
CA LEU A 182 -1.14 15.58 -0.88
C LEU A 182 -1.52 16.48 -2.06
N ARG A 183 -2.23 17.60 -1.76
CA ARG A 183 -2.37 18.67 -2.72
C ARG A 183 -0.96 19.20 -3.03
N GLN A 184 -0.52 19.07 -4.27
CA GLN A 184 0.58 19.92 -4.74
C GLN A 184 0.07 21.35 -4.66
N LYS A 185 0.71 22.19 -3.84
CA LYS A 185 0.57 23.64 -4.02
C LYS A 185 1.11 23.92 -5.42
N ILE A 186 0.23 24.17 -6.36
CA ILE A 186 0.61 24.82 -7.60
C ILE A 186 1.04 26.22 -7.12
N ASP A 187 2.36 26.45 -7.04
CA ASP A 187 2.86 27.81 -6.94
C ASP A 187 2.30 28.54 -8.14
N THR A 188 1.53 29.58 -7.86
CA THR A 188 0.94 30.43 -8.88
C THR A 188 2.12 30.95 -9.71
N ILE A 189 2.28 30.40 -10.93
CA ILE A 189 3.19 30.97 -11.90
C ILE A 189 2.60 32.34 -12.20
N ASP A 190 3.26 33.38 -11.72
CA ASP A 190 2.88 34.75 -11.96
C ASP A 190 3.09 35.05 -13.45
N LEU A 191 2.08 34.75 -14.25
CA LEU A 191 2.03 35.05 -15.68
C LEU A 191 1.65 36.54 -15.89
N MET A 192 2.13 37.44 -15.03
CA MET A 192 2.06 38.86 -15.34
C MET A 192 3.15 39.19 -16.37
N PRO A 193 2.80 39.47 -17.62
CA PRO A 193 3.77 39.99 -18.56
C PRO A 193 4.23 41.33 -18.05
N THR A 194 5.52 41.47 -17.74
CA THR A 194 6.16 42.73 -17.44
C THR A 194 5.94 43.67 -18.61
N ARG A 195 4.98 44.58 -18.46
CA ARG A 195 4.71 45.65 -19.40
C ARG A 195 5.95 46.58 -19.40
N LYS A 196 6.86 46.36 -20.35
CA LYS A 196 7.94 47.31 -20.61
C LYS A 196 7.27 48.63 -20.97
N ARG A 197 7.36 49.61 -20.06
CA ARG A 197 7.10 51.01 -20.41
C ARG A 197 8.28 51.42 -21.30
N GLY A 198 8.00 51.56 -22.58
CA GLY A 198 8.90 52.26 -23.50
C GLY A 198 8.86 53.76 -23.19
N CYS A 199 9.98 54.39 -23.15
CA CYS A 199 10.17 55.82 -23.25
C CYS A 199 9.83 56.31 -24.65
#